data_dbb9edb0e28f551a022f0d2189c04b5b
#
_entry.id   dbb9edb0e28f551a022f0d2189c04b5b
#
_cell.length_a   1.000
_cell.length_b   1.000
_cell.length_c   1.000
_cell.angle_alpha   90.00
_cell.angle_beta   90.00
_cell.angle_gamma   90.00
#
_symmetry.space_group_name_H-M   'P 1'
#
loop_
_entity.id
_entity.type
_entity.pdbx_description
1 polymer ?
#
loop_
_entity_poly.entity_id
_entity_poly.type
_entity_poly.pdbx_seq_one_letter_code
_entity_poly.pdbx_strand_id
1 'polypeptide(L)'
;MFDFLMEAGRDMNDCAGQSPLTNAQRAGLLGERFVLVHGNYLDDFDRERIAEAAAHWVHCPRSHEYFGHQGFAAEAVLERGVNLCLGTDSLATVHDSGAELDLFEEMRLFIQNHPRITAEACVNMVTQNAALALGLQRQVGSLEPGKSADLIILPHSKADGDLAEQIVAHQGEVDAVMINGEWVAGTRKAA
;
A
#
# COMPACT_ATOMS: atom_id res chain seq x y z
N MET A 1 22.72 -12.43 7.56
CA MET A 1 21.39 -13.08 7.82
C MET A 1 21.41 -14.57 7.49
N PHE A 2 21.82 -15.01 6.30
CA PHE A 2 21.87 -16.43 5.93
C PHE A 2 22.72 -17.26 6.89
N ASP A 3 23.95 -16.82 7.19
CA ASP A 3 24.85 -17.53 8.09
C ASP A 3 24.23 -17.72 9.48
N PHE A 4 23.59 -16.68 10.02
CA PHE A 4 22.89 -16.75 11.31
C PHE A 4 21.74 -17.78 11.28
N LEU A 5 20.96 -17.85 10.20
CA LEU A 5 19.85 -18.81 10.09
C LEU A 5 20.37 -20.25 9.98
N MET A 6 21.47 -20.46 9.24
CA MET A 6 22.12 -21.77 9.17
C MET A 6 22.72 -22.22 10.49
N GLU A 7 23.39 -21.30 11.22
CA GLU A 7 23.91 -21.56 12.56
C GLU A 7 22.80 -21.86 13.57
N ALA A 8 21.61 -21.23 13.41
CA ALA A 8 20.42 -21.52 14.20
C ALA A 8 19.72 -22.84 13.80
N GLY A 9 20.29 -23.62 12.87
CA GLY A 9 19.76 -24.92 12.44
C GLY A 9 18.54 -24.82 11.52
N ARG A 10 18.29 -23.64 10.89
CA ARG A 10 17.22 -23.48 9.91
C ARG A 10 17.53 -24.24 8.63
N ASP A 11 16.58 -25.05 8.15
CA ASP A 11 16.68 -25.64 6.82
C ASP A 11 16.49 -24.55 5.74
N MET A 12 17.60 -24.17 5.11
CA MET A 12 17.61 -23.17 4.04
C MET A 12 17.11 -23.71 2.69
N ASN A 13 16.78 -25.00 2.62
CA ASN A 13 16.23 -25.65 1.44
C ASN A 13 14.70 -25.87 1.57
N ASP A 14 14.05 -25.34 2.61
CA ASP A 14 12.62 -25.53 2.85
C ASP A 14 11.75 -25.01 1.68
N CYS A 15 12.24 -24.04 0.92
CA CYS A 15 11.65 -23.59 -0.35
C CYS A 15 12.17 -24.33 -1.59
N ALA A 16 13.05 -25.33 -1.44
CA ALA A 16 13.67 -26.11 -2.56
C ALA A 16 14.25 -25.22 -3.67
N GLY A 17 14.84 -24.05 -3.33
CA GLY A 17 15.35 -23.07 -4.29
C GLY A 17 14.28 -22.36 -5.14
N GLN A 18 13.01 -22.50 -4.76
CA GLN A 18 11.88 -21.85 -5.43
C GLN A 18 11.52 -20.52 -4.77
N SER A 19 10.85 -19.64 -5.50
CA SER A 19 10.30 -18.44 -4.89
C SER A 19 9.21 -18.78 -3.87
N PRO A 20 9.00 -17.94 -2.83
CA PRO A 20 7.88 -18.08 -1.88
C PRO A 20 6.52 -18.15 -2.59
N LEU A 21 6.38 -17.46 -3.73
CA LEU A 21 5.16 -17.45 -4.53
C LEU A 21 4.87 -18.80 -5.17
N THR A 22 5.91 -19.52 -5.64
CA THR A 22 5.77 -20.88 -6.13
C THR A 22 5.21 -21.81 -5.06
N ASN A 23 5.64 -21.66 -3.82
CA ASN A 23 5.12 -22.45 -2.71
C ASN A 23 3.68 -22.07 -2.38
N ALA A 24 3.33 -20.78 -2.38
CA ALA A 24 1.95 -20.32 -2.20
C ALA A 24 1.03 -20.90 -3.29
N GLN A 25 1.47 -20.92 -4.54
CA GLN A 25 0.73 -21.50 -5.65
C GLN A 25 0.52 -23.02 -5.49
N ARG A 26 1.58 -23.76 -5.13
CA ARG A 26 1.48 -25.21 -4.88
C ARG A 26 0.55 -25.54 -3.73
N ALA A 27 0.50 -24.68 -2.72
CA ALA A 27 -0.42 -24.81 -1.58
C ALA A 27 -1.86 -24.39 -1.91
N GLY A 28 -2.15 -23.93 -3.14
CA GLY A 28 -3.47 -23.46 -3.54
C GLY A 28 -3.89 -22.14 -2.87
N LEU A 29 -2.92 -21.36 -2.38
CA LEU A 29 -3.18 -20.08 -1.68
C LEU A 29 -3.23 -18.90 -2.65
N LEU A 30 -2.52 -18.96 -3.79
CA LEU A 30 -2.44 -17.88 -4.76
C LEU A 30 -3.76 -17.75 -5.52
N GLY A 31 -4.40 -16.59 -5.46
CA GLY A 31 -5.68 -16.28 -6.11
C GLY A 31 -6.21 -14.91 -5.69
N GLU A 32 -7.42 -14.55 -6.11
CA GLU A 32 -8.07 -13.25 -5.91
C GLU A 32 -8.17 -12.73 -4.46
N ARG A 33 -7.99 -13.60 -3.48
CA ARG A 33 -7.97 -13.24 -2.05
C ARG A 33 -6.58 -13.28 -1.44
N PHE A 34 -5.57 -13.49 -2.26
CA PHE A 34 -4.18 -13.48 -1.80
C PHE A 34 -3.65 -12.04 -1.81
N VAL A 35 -3.15 -11.61 -0.67
CA VAL A 35 -2.50 -10.30 -0.50
C VAL A 35 -1.02 -10.55 -0.20
N LEU A 36 -0.19 -10.18 -1.15
CA LEU A 36 1.27 -10.17 -0.98
C LEU A 36 1.70 -8.85 -0.35
N VAL A 37 2.49 -8.90 0.70
CA VAL A 37 3.10 -7.71 1.31
C VAL A 37 4.60 -7.71 1.03
N HIS A 38 5.17 -6.55 0.73
CA HIS A 38 6.56 -6.29 0.35
C HIS A 38 6.93 -6.88 -1.02
N GLY A 39 7.26 -8.17 -1.11
CA GLY A 39 7.62 -8.83 -2.38
C GLY A 39 8.86 -8.24 -3.06
N ASN A 40 9.83 -7.74 -2.26
CA ASN A 40 10.91 -6.87 -2.70
C ASN A 40 11.85 -7.47 -3.77
N TYR A 41 11.96 -8.79 -3.83
CA TYR A 41 12.91 -9.49 -4.70
C TYR A 41 12.23 -10.48 -5.66
N LEU A 42 10.99 -10.21 -6.01
CA LEU A 42 10.25 -11.00 -6.99
C LEU A 42 10.74 -10.68 -8.41
N ASP A 43 10.95 -11.70 -9.19
CA ASP A 43 11.32 -11.60 -10.59
C ASP A 43 10.10 -11.35 -11.51
N ASP A 44 10.35 -11.23 -12.81
CA ASP A 44 9.28 -11.00 -13.79
C ASP A 44 8.28 -12.16 -13.87
N PHE A 45 8.75 -13.37 -13.63
CA PHE A 45 7.91 -14.56 -13.67
C PHE A 45 6.97 -14.63 -12.45
N ASP A 46 7.45 -14.20 -11.28
CA ASP A 46 6.61 -14.07 -10.09
C ASP A 46 5.57 -12.96 -10.25
N ARG A 47 5.95 -11.82 -10.86
CA ARG A 47 5.01 -10.72 -11.16
C ARG A 47 3.90 -11.14 -12.09
N GLU A 48 4.22 -11.93 -13.13
CA GLU A 48 3.22 -12.49 -14.06
C GLU A 48 2.22 -13.39 -13.32
N ARG A 49 2.71 -14.27 -12.45
CA ARG A 49 1.85 -15.14 -11.64
C ARG A 49 0.90 -14.40 -10.73
N ILE A 50 1.36 -13.29 -10.13
CA ILE A 50 0.49 -12.43 -9.31
C ILE A 50 -0.62 -11.84 -10.17
N ALA A 51 -0.30 -11.35 -11.36
CA ALA A 51 -1.26 -10.81 -12.30
C ALA A 51 -2.26 -11.86 -12.77
N GLU A 52 -1.81 -13.03 -13.21
CA GLU A 52 -2.65 -14.14 -13.65
C GLU A 52 -3.60 -14.65 -12.54
N ALA A 53 -3.13 -14.62 -11.30
CA ALA A 53 -3.92 -15.01 -10.13
C ALA A 53 -4.91 -13.94 -9.68
N ALA A 54 -4.90 -12.75 -10.28
CA ALA A 54 -5.63 -11.55 -9.83
C ALA A 54 -5.37 -11.25 -8.33
N ALA A 55 -4.17 -11.59 -7.84
CA ALA A 55 -3.76 -11.33 -6.48
C ALA A 55 -3.41 -9.85 -6.27
N HIS A 56 -3.37 -9.44 -5.01
CA HIS A 56 -3.10 -8.06 -4.64
C HIS A 56 -1.69 -7.91 -4.09
N TRP A 57 -1.10 -6.72 -4.28
CA TRP A 57 0.23 -6.43 -3.79
C TRP A 57 0.24 -5.16 -2.95
N VAL A 58 0.77 -5.23 -1.74
CA VAL A 58 0.96 -4.09 -0.85
C VAL A 58 2.45 -3.75 -0.77
N HIS A 59 2.81 -2.54 -1.16
CA HIS A 59 4.13 -1.96 -0.98
C HIS A 59 4.12 -1.03 0.22
N CYS A 60 5.20 -1.04 1.02
CA CYS A 60 5.38 -0.20 2.20
C CYS A 60 6.65 0.64 2.01
N PRO A 61 6.56 1.84 1.41
CA PRO A 61 7.71 2.65 1.02
C PRO A 61 8.72 2.94 2.13
N ARG A 62 8.27 3.42 3.29
CA ARG A 62 9.17 3.74 4.41
C ARG A 62 9.86 2.50 4.98
N SER A 63 9.13 1.42 5.13
CA SER A 63 9.69 0.13 5.55
C SER A 63 10.73 -0.37 4.55
N HIS A 64 10.45 -0.23 3.25
CA HIS A 64 11.36 -0.60 2.18
C HIS A 64 12.69 0.17 2.27
N GLU A 65 12.65 1.47 2.51
CA GLU A 65 13.85 2.30 2.72
C GLU A 65 14.57 1.95 4.04
N TYR A 66 13.81 1.75 5.12
CA TYR A 66 14.36 1.37 6.42
C TYR A 66 15.28 0.16 6.34
N PHE A 67 14.87 -0.86 5.59
CA PHE A 67 15.67 -2.07 5.39
C PHE A 67 16.73 -1.94 4.29
N GLY A 68 16.81 -0.81 3.59
CA GLY A 68 17.76 -0.58 2.51
C GLY A 68 17.58 -1.53 1.33
N HIS A 69 16.34 -1.90 1.02
CA HIS A 69 16.03 -2.75 -0.12
C HIS A 69 16.34 -2.05 -1.45
N GLN A 70 16.61 -2.85 -2.49
CA GLN A 70 16.75 -2.33 -3.86
C GLN A 70 15.42 -1.76 -4.36
N GLY A 71 15.46 -0.87 -5.37
CA GLY A 71 14.28 -0.18 -5.88
C GLY A 71 13.12 -1.11 -6.22
N PHE A 72 11.93 -0.76 -5.77
CA PHE A 72 10.69 -1.47 -6.09
C PHE A 72 10.26 -1.18 -7.54
N ALA A 73 9.88 -2.20 -8.28
CA ALA A 73 9.53 -2.05 -9.70
C ALA A 73 8.03 -1.75 -9.88
N ALA A 74 7.55 -0.64 -9.29
CA ALA A 74 6.12 -0.28 -9.27
C ALA A 74 5.49 -0.19 -10.66
N GLU A 75 6.18 0.45 -11.61
CA GLU A 75 5.68 0.59 -12.98
C GLU A 75 5.48 -0.78 -13.64
N ALA A 76 6.43 -1.69 -13.48
CA ALA A 76 6.32 -3.03 -14.05
C ALA A 76 5.19 -3.86 -13.41
N VAL A 77 4.87 -3.62 -12.15
CA VAL A 77 3.74 -4.23 -11.44
C VAL A 77 2.42 -3.70 -12.00
N LEU A 78 2.31 -2.38 -12.16
CA LEU A 78 1.11 -1.71 -12.69
C LEU A 78 0.85 -2.03 -14.17
N GLU A 79 1.90 -2.10 -14.99
CA GLU A 79 1.81 -2.46 -16.42
C GLU A 79 1.23 -3.87 -16.62
N ARG A 80 1.38 -4.76 -15.66
CA ARG A 80 0.78 -6.10 -15.66
C ARG A 80 -0.65 -6.14 -15.12
N GLY A 81 -1.22 -4.98 -14.75
CA GLY A 81 -2.57 -4.88 -14.21
C GLY A 81 -2.73 -5.42 -12.79
N VAL A 82 -1.64 -5.60 -12.06
CA VAL A 82 -1.69 -6.01 -10.65
C VAL A 82 -2.31 -4.91 -9.79
N ASN A 83 -3.24 -5.26 -8.93
CA ASN A 83 -3.81 -4.33 -7.96
C ASN A 83 -2.76 -3.98 -6.89
N LEU A 84 -2.07 -2.85 -7.08
CA LEU A 84 -1.06 -2.34 -6.18
C LEU A 84 -1.70 -1.42 -5.12
N CYS A 85 -1.34 -1.65 -3.86
CA CYS A 85 -1.74 -0.86 -2.69
C CYS A 85 -0.50 -0.33 -1.96
N LEU A 86 -0.69 0.70 -1.14
CA LEU A 86 0.32 1.16 -0.19
C LEU A 86 -0.09 0.81 1.24
N GLY A 87 0.89 0.53 2.08
CA GLY A 87 0.73 0.27 3.50
C GLY A 87 1.87 0.87 4.31
N THR A 88 1.65 1.05 5.62
CA THR A 88 2.61 1.70 6.53
C THR A 88 3.59 0.70 7.18
N ASP A 89 3.30 -0.60 7.12
CA ASP A 89 3.99 -1.62 7.92
C ASP A 89 3.88 -1.29 9.42
N SER A 90 4.96 -1.28 10.16
CA SER A 90 4.96 -1.09 11.60
C SER A 90 5.77 0.14 12.04
N LEU A 91 5.48 0.65 13.25
CA LEU A 91 6.27 1.71 13.89
C LEU A 91 7.76 1.33 14.05
N ALA A 92 8.07 0.04 14.13
CA ALA A 92 9.45 -0.44 14.25
C ALA A 92 10.29 -0.25 12.96
N THR A 93 9.63 0.02 11.84
CA THR A 93 10.27 0.25 10.53
C THR A 93 10.26 1.72 10.12
N VAL A 94 10.09 2.62 11.07
CA VAL A 94 10.17 4.07 10.86
C VAL A 94 11.41 4.61 11.59
N HIS A 95 12.26 5.37 10.89
CA HIS A 95 13.54 5.81 11.40
C HIS A 95 13.46 6.82 12.58
N ASP A 96 12.34 7.49 12.73
CA ASP A 96 12.22 8.62 13.63
C ASP A 96 11.49 8.26 14.92
N SER A 97 12.07 8.57 16.09
CA SER A 97 11.53 8.21 17.40
C SER A 97 10.22 8.91 17.79
N GLY A 98 9.74 9.83 16.95
CA GLY A 98 8.46 10.52 17.07
C GLY A 98 7.50 10.23 15.91
N ALA A 99 7.89 9.31 15.04
CA ALA A 99 7.11 9.07 13.83
C ALA A 99 5.83 8.27 14.11
N GLU A 100 4.80 8.58 13.38
CA GLU A 100 3.51 7.91 13.39
C GLU A 100 3.33 7.06 12.12
N LEU A 101 2.38 6.15 12.13
CA LEU A 101 1.94 5.46 10.93
C LEU A 101 1.10 6.44 10.09
N ASP A 102 1.68 6.98 9.02
CA ASP A 102 1.09 8.00 8.18
C ASP A 102 1.09 7.59 6.70
N LEU A 103 -0.10 7.34 6.16
CA LEU A 103 -0.27 7.00 4.74
C LEU A 103 0.04 8.18 3.80
N PHE A 104 -0.04 9.42 4.24
CA PHE A 104 0.38 10.56 3.43
C PHE A 104 1.90 10.57 3.22
N GLU A 105 2.67 10.21 4.25
CA GLU A 105 4.12 10.03 4.10
C GLU A 105 4.46 8.89 3.15
N GLU A 106 3.76 7.77 3.23
CA GLU A 106 3.95 6.66 2.29
C GLU A 106 3.66 7.09 0.85
N MET A 107 2.57 7.82 0.61
CA MET A 107 2.23 8.35 -0.72
C MET A 107 3.29 9.33 -1.25
N ARG A 108 3.76 10.27 -0.42
CA ARG A 108 4.80 11.23 -0.80
C ARG A 108 6.09 10.53 -1.21
N LEU A 109 6.54 9.60 -0.38
CA LEU A 109 7.75 8.83 -0.63
C LEU A 109 7.61 7.95 -1.89
N PHE A 110 6.44 7.32 -2.06
CA PHE A 110 6.15 6.51 -3.23
C PHE A 110 6.23 7.33 -4.52
N ILE A 111 5.58 8.49 -4.59
CA ILE A 111 5.63 9.37 -5.79
C ILE A 111 7.04 9.93 -6.02
N GLN A 112 7.79 10.24 -4.96
CA GLN A 112 9.18 10.68 -5.08
C GLN A 112 10.05 9.60 -5.75
N ASN A 113 9.85 8.34 -5.39
CA ASN A 113 10.60 7.22 -5.93
C ASN A 113 10.09 6.76 -7.31
N HIS A 114 8.83 7.07 -7.64
CA HIS A 114 8.14 6.67 -8.88
C HIS A 114 7.48 7.85 -9.60
N PRO A 115 8.24 8.82 -10.11
CA PRO A 115 7.71 10.08 -10.66
C PRO A 115 6.91 9.91 -11.97
N ARG A 116 6.89 8.72 -12.55
CA ARG A 116 6.04 8.40 -13.72
C ARG A 116 4.63 7.94 -13.34
N ILE A 117 4.40 7.64 -12.08
CA ILE A 117 3.09 7.25 -11.57
C ILE A 117 2.34 8.51 -11.15
N THR A 118 1.08 8.63 -11.57
CA THR A 118 0.27 9.81 -11.26
C THR A 118 -0.16 9.86 -9.80
N ALA A 119 -0.37 11.05 -9.27
CA ALA A 119 -0.91 11.25 -7.93
C ALA A 119 -2.28 10.59 -7.76
N GLU A 120 -3.14 10.62 -8.79
CA GLU A 120 -4.44 9.95 -8.79
C GLU A 120 -4.28 8.43 -8.60
N ALA A 121 -3.36 7.79 -9.33
CA ALA A 121 -3.07 6.38 -9.15
C ALA A 121 -2.59 6.07 -7.72
N CYS A 122 -1.75 6.94 -7.16
CA CYS A 122 -1.26 6.80 -5.78
C CYS A 122 -2.39 6.93 -4.75
N VAL A 123 -3.32 7.88 -4.90
CA VAL A 123 -4.52 8.00 -4.05
C VAL A 123 -5.39 6.75 -4.16
N ASN A 124 -5.56 6.19 -5.36
CA ASN A 124 -6.30 4.96 -5.55
C ASN A 124 -5.65 3.76 -4.81
N MET A 125 -4.33 3.70 -4.71
CA MET A 125 -3.61 2.65 -3.98
C MET A 125 -3.93 2.60 -2.48
N VAL A 126 -4.27 3.74 -1.88
CA VAL A 126 -4.64 3.81 -0.45
C VAL A 126 -6.16 3.83 -0.21
N THR A 127 -6.96 3.84 -1.26
CA THR A 127 -8.42 3.91 -1.20
C THR A 127 -9.09 2.74 -1.92
N GLN A 128 -9.39 2.86 -3.20
CA GLN A 128 -10.13 1.88 -3.99
C GLN A 128 -9.39 0.55 -4.11
N ASN A 129 -8.08 0.60 -4.40
CA ASN A 129 -7.26 -0.60 -4.54
C ASN A 129 -7.16 -1.34 -3.21
N ALA A 130 -6.95 -0.61 -2.10
CA ALA A 130 -6.91 -1.17 -0.76
C ALA A 130 -8.25 -1.81 -0.38
N ALA A 131 -9.37 -1.14 -0.67
CA ALA A 131 -10.70 -1.69 -0.46
C ALA A 131 -10.94 -2.99 -1.26
N LEU A 132 -10.47 -3.04 -2.52
CA LEU A 132 -10.52 -4.24 -3.35
C LEU A 132 -9.70 -5.38 -2.75
N ALA A 133 -8.46 -5.11 -2.33
CA ALA A 133 -7.57 -6.10 -1.73
C ALA A 133 -8.14 -6.71 -0.44
N LEU A 134 -8.91 -5.92 0.31
CA LEU A 134 -9.57 -6.36 1.55
C LEU A 134 -10.96 -6.98 1.32
N GLY A 135 -11.46 -7.01 0.06
CA GLY A 135 -12.80 -7.48 -0.26
C GLY A 135 -13.92 -6.54 0.21
N LEU A 136 -13.60 -5.27 0.49
CA LEU A 136 -14.49 -4.25 1.03
C LEU A 136 -14.97 -3.23 -0.02
N GLN A 137 -14.64 -3.40 -1.30
CA GLN A 137 -14.90 -2.45 -2.38
C GLN A 137 -16.38 -2.08 -2.57
N ARG A 138 -17.31 -2.88 -2.06
CA ARG A 138 -18.75 -2.59 -2.05
C ARG A 138 -19.18 -1.72 -0.87
N GLN A 139 -18.30 -1.54 0.12
CA GLN A 139 -18.60 -0.86 1.38
C GLN A 139 -17.84 0.45 1.52
N VAL A 140 -16.55 0.47 1.13
CA VAL A 140 -15.64 1.60 1.30
C VAL A 140 -14.74 1.78 0.08
N GLY A 141 -13.84 2.76 0.12
CA GLY A 141 -12.82 3.03 -0.91
C GLY A 141 -13.21 4.12 -1.90
N SER A 142 -14.49 4.48 -1.99
CA SER A 142 -14.99 5.60 -2.80
C SER A 142 -16.24 6.21 -2.16
N LEU A 143 -16.53 7.47 -2.49
CA LEU A 143 -17.74 8.19 -2.06
C LEU A 143 -18.86 7.95 -3.08
N GLU A 144 -19.66 6.93 -2.84
CA GLU A 144 -20.77 6.52 -3.70
C GLU A 144 -22.03 6.25 -2.89
N PRO A 145 -23.24 6.52 -3.43
CA PRO A 145 -24.47 6.14 -2.76
C PRO A 145 -24.53 4.65 -2.44
N GLY A 146 -24.85 4.32 -1.20
CA GLY A 146 -24.94 2.95 -0.71
C GLY A 146 -23.66 2.39 -0.08
N LYS A 147 -22.55 3.12 -0.13
CA LYS A 147 -21.34 2.80 0.64
C LYS A 147 -21.37 3.47 2.02
N SER A 148 -20.52 2.98 2.93
CA SER A 148 -20.29 3.62 4.22
C SER A 148 -19.76 5.04 4.03
N ALA A 149 -20.24 5.96 4.83
CA ALA A 149 -19.73 7.32 4.83
C ALA A 149 -18.43 7.39 5.66
N ASP A 150 -17.37 6.81 5.10
CA ASP A 150 -16.01 6.85 5.64
C ASP A 150 -15.22 7.85 4.81
N LEU A 151 -14.85 8.98 5.43
CA LEU A 151 -14.14 10.05 4.72
C LEU A 151 -13.25 10.85 5.66
N ILE A 152 -12.26 11.49 5.09
CA ILE A 152 -11.47 12.54 5.72
C ILE A 152 -11.68 13.86 4.99
N ILE A 153 -11.65 14.96 5.71
CA ILE A 153 -11.66 16.31 5.14
C ILE A 153 -10.27 16.90 5.33
N LEU A 154 -9.68 17.30 4.20
CA LEU A 154 -8.37 17.95 4.18
C LEU A 154 -8.56 19.48 4.01
N PRO A 155 -7.68 20.30 4.62
CA PRO A 155 -7.65 21.71 4.34
C PRO A 155 -7.32 21.92 2.86
N HIS A 156 -8.17 22.69 2.18
CA HIS A 156 -7.98 22.99 0.76
C HIS A 156 -7.29 24.34 0.59
N SER A 157 -6.13 24.34 -0.07
CA SER A 157 -5.53 25.57 -0.55
C SER A 157 -6.20 25.97 -1.87
N LYS A 158 -6.55 27.26 -2.02
CA LYS A 158 -7.10 27.80 -3.28
C LYS A 158 -6.05 27.90 -4.42
N ALA A 159 -4.92 27.20 -4.29
CA ALA A 159 -3.92 27.14 -5.34
C ALA A 159 -4.48 26.36 -6.54
N ASP A 160 -4.28 26.88 -7.74
CA ASP A 160 -4.53 26.14 -8.98
C ASP A 160 -3.62 24.92 -9.00
N GLY A 161 -4.18 23.72 -9.17
CA GLY A 161 -3.41 22.49 -9.23
C GLY A 161 -4.31 21.25 -9.20
N ASP A 162 -3.72 20.11 -9.50
CA ASP A 162 -4.40 18.82 -9.46
C ASP A 162 -4.75 18.46 -8.01
N LEU A 163 -6.01 18.08 -7.78
CA LEU A 163 -6.49 17.72 -6.43
C LEU A 163 -5.77 16.48 -5.87
N ALA A 164 -5.43 15.52 -6.71
CA ALA A 164 -4.70 14.34 -6.27
C ALA A 164 -3.27 14.69 -5.84
N GLU A 165 -2.61 15.61 -6.55
CA GLU A 165 -1.30 16.13 -6.13
C GLU A 165 -1.39 16.85 -4.78
N GLN A 166 -2.44 17.63 -4.54
CA GLN A 166 -2.66 18.29 -3.26
C GLN A 166 -2.92 17.28 -2.12
N ILE A 167 -3.65 16.21 -2.39
CA ILE A 167 -3.88 15.12 -1.43
C ILE A 167 -2.55 14.43 -1.10
N VAL A 168 -1.78 14.03 -2.09
CA VAL A 168 -0.47 13.38 -1.88
C VAL A 168 0.50 14.29 -1.11
N ALA A 169 0.51 15.59 -1.43
CA ALA A 169 1.38 16.58 -0.78
C ALA A 169 0.93 16.98 0.62
N HIS A 170 -0.26 16.54 1.07
CA HIS A 170 -0.79 16.96 2.37
C HIS A 170 0.16 16.60 3.52
N GLN A 171 0.33 17.55 4.44
CA GLN A 171 1.11 17.41 5.68
C GLN A 171 0.33 18.03 6.84
N GLY A 172 0.43 17.39 7.99
CA GLY A 172 -0.23 17.85 9.21
C GLY A 172 -1.60 17.23 9.45
N GLU A 173 -2.39 17.90 10.28
CA GLU A 173 -3.69 17.39 10.72
C GLU A 173 -4.75 17.49 9.60
N VAL A 174 -5.70 16.56 9.63
CA VAL A 174 -6.91 16.62 8.81
C VAL A 174 -7.98 17.46 9.52
N ASP A 175 -8.82 18.15 8.75
CA ASP A 175 -9.88 19.01 9.34
C ASP A 175 -10.95 18.19 10.05
N ALA A 176 -11.30 17.02 9.53
CA ALA A 176 -12.28 16.14 10.15
C ALA A 176 -12.17 14.69 9.59
N VAL A 177 -12.65 13.75 10.40
CA VAL A 177 -12.77 12.34 10.06
C VAL A 177 -14.19 11.86 10.34
N MET A 178 -14.79 11.17 9.37
CA MET A 178 -16.08 10.50 9.53
C MET A 178 -15.88 8.99 9.30
N ILE A 179 -16.45 8.17 10.16
CA ILE A 179 -16.45 6.70 10.04
C ILE A 179 -17.90 6.25 10.18
N ASN A 180 -18.38 5.50 9.20
CA ASN A 180 -19.73 4.97 9.14
C ASN A 180 -20.82 6.04 9.37
N GLY A 181 -20.58 7.26 8.87
CA GLY A 181 -21.49 8.38 8.99
C GLY A 181 -21.40 9.18 10.30
N GLU A 182 -20.53 8.79 11.22
CA GLU A 182 -20.31 9.48 12.50
C GLU A 182 -18.98 10.25 12.50
N TRP A 183 -19.00 11.51 12.97
CA TRP A 183 -17.79 12.30 13.14
C TRP A 183 -16.98 11.78 14.33
N VAL A 184 -15.76 11.30 14.08
CA VAL A 184 -14.85 10.74 15.09
C VAL A 184 -13.70 11.68 15.45
N ALA A 185 -13.35 12.61 14.56
CA ALA A 185 -12.38 13.67 14.82
C ALA A 185 -12.76 14.91 14.00
N GLY A 186 -12.43 16.10 14.53
CA GLY A 186 -12.81 17.38 13.95
C GLY A 186 -14.34 17.53 13.89
N THR A 187 -14.88 18.61 14.37
CA THR A 187 -16.29 18.93 14.15
C THR A 187 -16.34 20.10 13.17
N ARG A 188 -17.06 19.95 12.05
CA ARG A 188 -17.39 21.09 11.23
C ARG A 188 -18.15 22.08 12.14
N LYS A 189 -17.53 23.20 12.50
CA LYS A 189 -18.29 24.30 13.08
C LYS A 189 -19.33 24.65 12.03
N ALA A 190 -20.61 24.46 12.38
CA ALA A 190 -21.71 24.95 11.57
C ALA A 190 -21.46 26.44 11.31
N ALA A 191 -21.37 26.82 10.04
CA ALA A 191 -21.23 28.18 9.59
C ALA A 191 -22.58 28.92 9.78
#